data_840114dcbcefc7a59a438c9c8d2eac68
#
_entry.id   840114dcbcefc7a59a438c9c8d2eac68
#
_cell.length_a   1.000
_cell.length_b   1.000
_cell.length_c   1.000
_cell.angle_alpha   90.00
_cell.angle_beta   90.00
_cell.angle_gamma   90.00
#
_symmetry.space_group_name_H-M   'P 1'
#
loop_
_entity.id
_entity.type
_entity.pdbx_description
1 polymer ?
#
loop_
_entity_poly.entity_id
_entity_poly.type
_entity_poly.pdbx_seq_one_letter_code
_entity_poly.pdbx_strand_id
1 'polypeptide(L)'
;MTTSDNTASTIADSVPGSAPGSIADRMAGADIEADLQAILQAVPEPVAEDQTHTVLGRVFQGVLFDMDGTLIDSTKAVDRSWQQWADEMGFGAVFSGVQHGRPGREMIADLVPADQVEASFARVNELELSDTDGITVLPGAAELMNSIPEERRAIVTSCPSVLCRTRLASAGFTAPATVVTVEDTVKGKPAPDPFLEAAVRLGLDARQCIVIEDAPAGLAAGRAAGCATIGVVGTHSADQLDADLVVTSLDNLRIELHDHGVVFVLKKPPS
;
A
#
# COMPACT_ATOMS: atom_id res chain seq x y z
N MET A 1 -39.54 43.16 -49.70
CA MET A 1 -39.34 44.62 -49.89
C MET A 1 -38.09 44.95 -49.11
N THR A 2 -37.09 45.08 -49.88
CA THR A 2 -36.14 46.17 -50.17
C THR A 2 -35.04 46.28 -49.09
N THR A 3 -33.88 45.84 -49.44
CA THR A 3 -32.72 46.43 -50.15
C THR A 3 -31.74 47.14 -49.25
N SER A 4 -30.49 46.62 -49.22
CA SER A 4 -29.24 47.32 -49.68
C SER A 4 -28.81 48.49 -48.81
N ASP A 5 -27.62 48.77 -48.48
CA ASP A 5 -26.29 48.73 -49.13
C ASP A 5 -25.21 49.08 -48.10
N ASN A 6 -24.16 48.39 -48.10
CA ASN A 6 -22.78 48.72 -48.46
C ASN A 6 -22.27 50.16 -48.22
N THR A 7 -21.25 50.27 -47.36
CA THR A 7 -20.06 51.06 -47.72
C THR A 7 -18.88 50.73 -46.80
N ALA A 8 -17.78 50.36 -47.47
CA ALA A 8 -16.45 50.22 -46.90
C ALA A 8 -15.83 51.56 -46.52
N SER A 9 -15.00 51.58 -45.48
CA SER A 9 -13.94 52.55 -45.32
C SER A 9 -12.71 51.94 -44.66
N THR A 10 -11.69 51.88 -45.45
CA THR A 10 -10.31 51.55 -45.14
C THR A 10 -9.69 52.62 -44.24
N ILE A 11 -9.05 52.23 -43.15
CA ILE A 11 -7.91 52.96 -42.59
C ILE A 11 -6.86 51.95 -42.17
N ALA A 12 -5.73 51.97 -42.87
CA ALA A 12 -4.50 51.38 -42.42
C ALA A 12 -3.84 52.25 -41.36
N ASP A 13 -3.30 51.64 -40.31
CA ASP A 13 -1.99 52.06 -39.80
C ASP A 13 -1.41 51.05 -38.78
N SER A 14 -0.23 50.64 -39.15
CA SER A 14 0.98 50.36 -38.36
C SER A 14 0.85 49.52 -37.07
N VAL A 15 1.25 48.27 -37.18
CA VAL A 15 1.73 47.43 -36.07
C VAL A 15 3.27 47.42 -36.10
N PRO A 16 3.94 47.71 -34.99
CA PRO A 16 5.35 47.35 -34.84
C PRO A 16 5.49 46.02 -34.03
N GLY A 17 6.14 45.12 -34.63
CA GLY A 17 7.19 44.33 -33.98
C GLY A 17 6.90 43.08 -33.21
N SER A 18 7.43 42.01 -33.72
CA SER A 18 8.00 40.80 -33.10
C SER A 18 7.04 39.85 -32.37
N ALA A 19 6.60 38.85 -33.13
CA ALA A 19 6.16 37.57 -32.57
C ALA A 19 7.36 36.86 -31.91
N PRO A 20 7.15 36.22 -30.69
CA PRO A 20 8.15 35.34 -30.13
C PRO A 20 8.22 34.07 -30.98
N GLY A 21 9.44 33.64 -31.28
CA GLY A 21 9.75 32.45 -32.08
C GLY A 21 8.98 31.21 -31.68
N SER A 22 8.66 30.39 -32.63
CA SER A 22 7.91 29.15 -32.46
C SER A 22 8.61 28.20 -31.46
N ILE A 23 7.83 27.33 -30.79
CA ILE A 23 8.37 26.29 -29.94
C ILE A 23 9.44 25.45 -30.64
N ALA A 24 9.36 25.31 -31.97
CA ALA A 24 10.37 24.64 -32.80
C ALA A 24 11.73 25.37 -32.83
N ASP A 25 11.76 26.72 -32.74
CA ASP A 25 13.01 27.48 -32.71
C ASP A 25 13.71 27.49 -31.38
N ARG A 26 12.99 27.13 -30.27
CA ARG A 26 13.59 26.95 -28.95
C ARG A 26 14.21 25.57 -28.74
N MET A 27 13.84 24.58 -29.54
CA MET A 27 14.38 23.21 -29.46
C MET A 27 15.63 23.00 -30.34
N ALA A 28 15.99 23.93 -31.20
CA ALA A 28 17.14 23.81 -32.10
C ALA A 28 18.49 24.22 -31.50
N GLY A 29 18.53 24.65 -30.23
CA GLY A 29 19.75 25.07 -29.54
C GLY A 29 20.01 24.39 -28.19
N ALA A 30 19.16 23.46 -27.80
CA ALA A 30 19.40 22.64 -26.58
C ALA A 30 20.29 21.45 -26.95
N ASP A 31 21.45 21.36 -26.37
CA ASP A 31 22.36 20.22 -26.51
C ASP A 31 21.79 19.03 -25.72
N ILE A 32 20.78 18.37 -26.34
CA ILE A 32 20.04 17.25 -25.75
C ILE A 32 21.00 16.10 -25.35
N GLU A 33 22.15 16.00 -26.04
CA GLU A 33 23.15 14.99 -25.73
C GLU A 33 23.93 15.34 -24.47
N ALA A 34 24.22 16.63 -24.23
CA ALA A 34 24.86 17.11 -23.00
C ALA A 34 23.91 17.01 -21.78
N ASP A 35 22.62 17.33 -21.95
CA ASP A 35 21.59 17.18 -20.93
C ASP A 35 21.33 15.70 -20.59
N LEU A 36 21.30 14.81 -21.59
CA LEU A 36 21.23 13.36 -21.39
C LEU A 36 22.46 12.80 -20.66
N GLN A 37 23.65 13.28 -20.99
CA GLN A 37 24.88 12.88 -20.28
C GLN A 37 24.90 13.40 -18.83
N ALA A 38 24.39 14.61 -18.59
CA ALA A 38 24.26 15.15 -17.23
C ALA A 38 23.23 14.35 -16.40
N ILE A 39 22.12 13.93 -17.01
CA ILE A 39 21.11 13.07 -16.36
C ILE A 39 21.69 11.67 -16.10
N LEU A 40 22.42 11.09 -17.05
CA LEU A 40 23.08 9.79 -16.87
C LEU A 40 24.21 9.80 -15.83
N GLN A 41 24.90 10.95 -15.68
CA GLN A 41 25.91 11.13 -14.61
C GLN A 41 25.31 11.46 -13.25
N ALA A 42 24.06 11.92 -13.21
CA ALA A 42 23.30 12.15 -11.96
C ALA A 42 22.59 10.90 -11.44
N VAL A 43 22.59 9.77 -12.19
CA VAL A 43 22.18 8.48 -11.67
C VAL A 43 23.23 8.05 -10.64
N PRO A 44 22.90 7.96 -9.33
CA PRO A 44 23.87 7.47 -8.35
C PRO A 44 24.33 6.08 -8.81
N GLU A 45 25.64 5.85 -8.76
CA GLU A 45 26.24 4.55 -9.05
C GLU A 45 25.45 3.45 -8.30
N PRO A 46 25.21 2.28 -8.92
CA PRO A 46 24.59 1.17 -8.21
C PRO A 46 25.46 0.90 -6.97
N VAL A 47 24.85 1.12 -5.80
CA VAL A 47 25.49 0.83 -4.51
C VAL A 47 25.93 -0.63 -4.56
N ALA A 48 27.24 -0.86 -4.35
CA ALA A 48 27.86 -2.18 -4.43
C ALA A 48 27.05 -3.23 -3.65
N GLU A 49 26.85 -4.41 -4.24
CA GLU A 49 26.03 -5.55 -3.77
C GLU A 49 26.60 -6.25 -2.52
N ASP A 50 27.19 -5.56 -1.57
CA ASP A 50 27.68 -6.16 -0.32
C ASP A 50 27.30 -5.33 0.90
N GLN A 51 25.99 -5.14 1.09
CA GLN A 51 25.43 -4.86 2.39
C GLN A 51 24.24 -5.81 2.58
N THR A 52 24.44 -6.85 3.35
CA THR A 52 23.37 -7.54 4.08
C THR A 52 22.63 -6.45 4.86
N HIS A 53 21.58 -5.88 4.26
CA HIS A 53 20.76 -4.86 4.88
C HIS A 53 19.99 -5.50 6.04
N THR A 54 20.65 -5.58 7.19
CA THR A 54 19.93 -5.91 8.41
C THR A 54 18.98 -4.74 8.66
N VAL A 55 17.67 -5.03 8.67
CA VAL A 55 16.63 -4.08 9.08
C VAL A 55 16.96 -3.48 10.45
N LEU A 56 17.57 -4.28 11.31
CA LEU A 56 17.94 -3.89 12.66
C LEU A 56 19.05 -2.84 12.66
N GLY A 57 18.85 -1.76 13.42
CA GLY A 57 19.81 -0.66 13.51
C GLY A 57 19.76 0.35 12.37
N ARG A 58 18.98 0.10 11.31
CA ARG A 58 18.75 1.07 10.23
C ARG A 58 17.64 2.06 10.63
N VAL A 59 17.79 3.33 10.24
CA VAL A 59 16.77 4.36 10.46
C VAL A 59 15.76 4.32 9.32
N PHE A 60 14.47 4.23 9.65
CA PHE A 60 13.34 4.33 8.72
C PHE A 60 12.51 5.58 9.03
N GLN A 61 12.05 6.28 8.01
CA GLN A 61 11.24 7.49 8.20
C GLN A 61 9.76 7.16 8.44
N GLY A 62 9.27 6.03 7.93
CA GLY A 62 7.91 5.58 8.10
C GLY A 62 7.79 4.07 8.26
N VAL A 63 6.73 3.64 8.96
CA VAL A 63 6.36 2.24 9.16
C VAL A 63 4.95 2.01 8.64
N LEU A 64 4.82 1.11 7.68
CA LEU A 64 3.60 0.80 6.97
C LEU A 64 3.16 -0.63 7.37
N PHE A 65 2.09 -0.72 8.14
CA PHE A 65 1.61 -1.99 8.67
C PHE A 65 0.49 -2.56 7.80
N ASP A 66 0.57 -3.82 7.46
CA ASP A 66 -0.64 -4.56 7.15
C ASP A 66 -1.53 -4.69 8.40
N MET A 67 -2.78 -5.11 8.22
CA MET A 67 -3.76 -5.19 9.28
C MET A 67 -4.06 -6.64 9.73
N ASP A 68 -4.66 -7.42 8.83
CA ASP A 68 -5.20 -8.76 9.12
C ASP A 68 -4.08 -9.82 9.12
N GLY A 69 -3.80 -10.44 10.25
CA GLY A 69 -2.66 -11.35 10.43
C GLY A 69 -1.38 -10.65 10.88
N THR A 70 -1.35 -9.31 10.85
CA THR A 70 -0.21 -8.48 11.27
C THR A 70 -0.49 -7.72 12.57
N LEU A 71 -1.56 -6.92 12.62
CA LEU A 71 -1.98 -6.15 13.81
C LEU A 71 -3.09 -6.82 14.59
N ILE A 72 -3.99 -7.48 13.89
CA ILE A 72 -5.13 -8.18 14.47
C ILE A 72 -5.24 -9.61 13.91
N ASP A 73 -5.67 -10.55 14.74
CA ASP A 73 -6.09 -11.89 14.30
C ASP A 73 -7.59 -11.85 13.96
N SER A 74 -7.89 -11.82 12.68
CA SER A 74 -9.24 -11.93 12.13
C SER A 74 -9.48 -13.26 11.42
N THR A 75 -8.48 -14.14 11.38
CA THR A 75 -8.43 -15.36 10.58
C THR A 75 -9.69 -16.21 10.73
N LYS A 76 -10.09 -16.49 11.96
CA LYS A 76 -11.25 -17.36 12.24
C LYS A 76 -12.58 -16.75 11.79
N ALA A 77 -12.75 -15.43 11.95
CA ALA A 77 -13.95 -14.72 11.51
C ALA A 77 -14.05 -14.69 9.98
N VAL A 78 -12.92 -14.42 9.33
CA VAL A 78 -12.79 -14.48 7.85
C VAL A 78 -13.12 -15.88 7.35
N ASP A 79 -12.49 -16.92 7.89
CA ASP A 79 -12.71 -18.31 7.47
C ASP A 79 -14.17 -18.73 7.63
N ARG A 80 -14.85 -18.36 8.72
CA ARG A 80 -16.28 -18.65 8.91
C ARG A 80 -17.16 -17.95 7.87
N SER A 81 -16.89 -16.69 7.60
CA SER A 81 -17.65 -15.90 6.63
C SER A 81 -17.50 -16.45 5.20
N TRP A 82 -16.30 -16.79 4.81
CA TRP A 82 -16.02 -17.35 3.49
C TRP A 82 -16.56 -18.78 3.36
N GLN A 83 -16.47 -19.60 4.40
CA GLN A 83 -17.07 -20.93 4.42
C GLN A 83 -18.60 -20.86 4.27
N GLN A 84 -19.24 -19.93 5.00
CA GLN A 84 -20.68 -19.72 4.88
C GLN A 84 -21.07 -19.28 3.47
N TRP A 85 -20.34 -18.36 2.85
CA TRP A 85 -20.58 -17.97 1.45
C TRP A 85 -20.40 -19.17 0.50
N ALA A 86 -19.34 -19.96 0.67
CA ALA A 86 -19.12 -21.14 -0.16
C ALA A 86 -20.24 -22.19 -0.02
N ASP A 87 -20.78 -22.35 1.20
CA ASP A 87 -21.96 -23.21 1.46
C ASP A 87 -23.21 -22.67 0.76
N GLU A 88 -23.47 -21.35 0.81
CA GLU A 88 -24.57 -20.68 0.11
C GLU A 88 -24.46 -20.85 -1.42
N MET A 89 -23.23 -20.84 -1.95
CA MET A 89 -22.95 -21.05 -3.37
C MET A 89 -22.94 -22.52 -3.80
N GLY A 90 -23.05 -23.46 -2.85
CA GLY A 90 -23.15 -24.90 -3.12
C GLY A 90 -21.82 -25.64 -3.33
N PHE A 91 -20.69 -25.02 -3.07
CA PHE A 91 -19.36 -25.66 -3.16
C PHE A 91 -18.58 -25.70 -1.83
N GLY A 92 -19.23 -25.43 -0.71
CA GLY A 92 -18.58 -25.40 0.60
C GLY A 92 -17.82 -26.67 0.97
N ALA A 93 -18.31 -27.84 0.55
CA ALA A 93 -17.64 -29.13 0.81
C ALA A 93 -16.26 -29.28 0.11
N VAL A 94 -16.00 -28.48 -0.93
CA VAL A 94 -14.74 -28.48 -1.70
C VAL A 94 -13.96 -27.17 -1.58
N PHE A 95 -14.47 -26.23 -0.81
CA PHE A 95 -13.80 -24.97 -0.55
C PHE A 95 -12.54 -25.22 0.27
N SER A 96 -11.39 -24.82 -0.24
CA SER A 96 -10.08 -25.09 0.39
C SER A 96 -9.61 -24.00 1.37
N GLY A 97 -10.51 -23.01 1.66
CA GLY A 97 -10.18 -21.88 2.56
C GLY A 97 -9.72 -20.64 1.83
N VAL A 98 -9.43 -19.60 2.61
CA VAL A 98 -9.03 -18.27 2.15
C VAL A 98 -7.53 -18.21 1.93
N GLN A 99 -7.10 -17.53 0.86
CA GLN A 99 -5.69 -17.17 0.66
C GLN A 99 -5.46 -15.77 1.28
N HIS A 100 -5.06 -15.75 2.55
CA HIS A 100 -4.85 -14.50 3.27
C HIS A 100 -3.85 -13.57 2.56
N GLY A 101 -4.07 -12.26 2.65
CA GLY A 101 -3.24 -11.24 2.01
C GLY A 101 -3.60 -10.89 0.56
N ARG A 102 -4.45 -11.68 -0.13
CA ARG A 102 -4.98 -11.36 -1.45
C ARG A 102 -6.27 -10.52 -1.37
N PRO A 103 -6.54 -9.65 -2.36
CA PRO A 103 -7.83 -8.96 -2.46
C PRO A 103 -8.99 -9.96 -2.61
N GLY A 104 -10.03 -9.83 -1.78
CA GLY A 104 -11.16 -10.76 -1.77
C GLY A 104 -11.88 -10.87 -3.11
N ARG A 105 -12.03 -9.76 -3.85
CA ARG A 105 -12.64 -9.74 -5.18
C ARG A 105 -11.90 -10.62 -6.19
N GLU A 106 -10.56 -10.63 -6.15
CA GLU A 106 -9.74 -11.46 -7.04
C GLU A 106 -9.91 -12.95 -6.71
N MET A 107 -9.94 -13.28 -5.42
CA MET A 107 -10.19 -14.66 -4.99
C MET A 107 -11.55 -15.16 -5.42
N ILE A 108 -12.60 -14.32 -5.31
CA ILE A 108 -13.94 -14.66 -5.76
C ILE A 108 -13.99 -14.85 -7.28
N ALA A 109 -13.27 -14.01 -8.04
CA ALA A 109 -13.22 -14.13 -9.50
C ALA A 109 -12.58 -15.45 -9.98
N ASP A 110 -11.73 -16.06 -9.16
CA ASP A 110 -11.19 -17.39 -9.44
C ASP A 110 -12.20 -18.54 -9.18
N LEU A 111 -13.27 -18.28 -8.41
CA LEU A 111 -14.20 -19.30 -7.91
C LEU A 111 -15.58 -19.28 -8.59
N VAL A 112 -16.01 -18.13 -9.12
CA VAL A 112 -17.35 -17.97 -9.70
C VAL A 112 -17.29 -17.31 -11.09
N PRO A 113 -18.35 -17.48 -11.92
CA PRO A 113 -18.48 -16.77 -13.19
C PRO A 113 -18.42 -15.24 -13.03
N ALA A 114 -17.93 -14.56 -14.07
CA ALA A 114 -17.69 -13.12 -14.04
C ALA A 114 -18.92 -12.27 -13.69
N ASP A 115 -20.11 -12.71 -14.09
CA ASP A 115 -21.40 -12.06 -13.79
C ASP A 115 -21.85 -12.22 -12.33
N GLN A 116 -21.24 -13.13 -11.57
CA GLN A 116 -21.52 -13.37 -10.15
C GLN A 116 -20.51 -12.74 -9.20
N VAL A 117 -19.38 -12.25 -9.69
CA VAL A 117 -18.27 -11.73 -8.86
C VAL A 117 -18.74 -10.60 -7.93
N GLU A 118 -19.47 -9.62 -8.47
CA GLU A 118 -19.88 -8.46 -7.70
C GLU A 118 -20.89 -8.83 -6.60
N ALA A 119 -21.86 -9.69 -6.91
CA ALA A 119 -22.85 -10.16 -5.94
C ALA A 119 -22.19 -11.01 -4.84
N SER A 120 -21.26 -11.88 -5.22
CA SER A 120 -20.49 -12.71 -4.29
C SER A 120 -19.58 -11.87 -3.38
N PHE A 121 -18.89 -10.87 -3.95
CA PHE A 121 -18.05 -9.96 -3.16
C PHE A 121 -18.87 -9.14 -2.16
N ALA A 122 -20.02 -8.62 -2.59
CA ALA A 122 -20.94 -7.94 -1.69
C ALA A 122 -21.43 -8.85 -0.55
N ARG A 123 -21.75 -10.14 -0.88
CA ARG A 123 -22.20 -11.11 0.11
C ARG A 123 -21.12 -11.48 1.12
N VAL A 124 -19.91 -11.73 0.67
CA VAL A 124 -18.77 -12.00 1.56
C VAL A 124 -18.53 -10.82 2.50
N ASN A 125 -18.50 -9.59 1.98
CA ASN A 125 -18.35 -8.40 2.81
C ASN A 125 -19.47 -8.25 3.86
N GLU A 126 -20.72 -8.56 3.50
CA GLU A 126 -21.86 -8.55 4.45
C GLU A 126 -21.66 -9.57 5.58
N LEU A 127 -21.21 -10.79 5.24
CA LEU A 127 -20.91 -11.83 6.23
C LEU A 127 -19.77 -11.41 7.14
N GLU A 128 -18.68 -10.92 6.59
CA GLU A 128 -17.52 -10.44 7.35
C GLU A 128 -17.84 -9.23 8.26
N LEU A 129 -18.75 -8.36 7.84
CA LEU A 129 -19.25 -7.25 8.68
C LEU A 129 -20.14 -7.73 9.83
N SER A 130 -20.84 -8.84 9.64
CA SER A 130 -21.74 -9.41 10.65
C SER A 130 -21.07 -10.35 11.63
N ASP A 131 -19.91 -10.92 11.26
CA ASP A 131 -19.14 -11.84 12.11
C ASP A 131 -17.77 -11.23 12.46
N THR A 132 -17.71 -10.66 13.64
CA THR A 132 -16.47 -10.14 14.24
C THR A 132 -16.04 -10.90 15.49
N ASP A 133 -16.67 -12.05 15.75
CA ASP A 133 -16.40 -12.83 16.96
C ASP A 133 -14.98 -13.40 16.96
N GLY A 134 -14.28 -13.18 18.07
CA GLY A 134 -12.91 -13.66 18.27
C GLY A 134 -11.83 -12.85 17.56
N ILE A 135 -12.15 -11.69 16.96
CA ILE A 135 -11.13 -10.78 16.43
C ILE A 135 -10.40 -10.14 17.62
N THR A 136 -9.08 -10.29 17.65
CA THR A 136 -8.24 -9.81 18.75
C THR A 136 -6.99 -9.11 18.26
N VAL A 137 -6.39 -8.26 19.10
CA VAL A 137 -5.09 -7.64 18.82
C VAL A 137 -3.99 -8.68 18.95
N LEU A 138 -3.10 -8.75 17.96
CA LEU A 138 -1.94 -9.62 18.00
C LEU A 138 -0.89 -9.13 19.01
N PRO A 139 -0.12 -10.06 19.64
CA PRO A 139 0.88 -9.72 20.64
C PRO A 139 1.91 -8.70 20.12
N GLY A 140 2.14 -7.62 20.87
CA GLY A 140 3.07 -6.54 20.53
C GLY A 140 2.54 -5.50 19.54
N ALA A 141 1.43 -5.76 18.83
CA ALA A 141 0.93 -4.88 17.76
C ALA A 141 0.59 -3.47 18.27
N ALA A 142 -0.21 -3.37 19.32
CA ALA A 142 -0.61 -2.08 19.89
C ALA A 142 0.59 -1.34 20.52
N GLU A 143 1.47 -2.05 21.22
CA GLU A 143 2.67 -1.45 21.82
C GLU A 143 3.60 -0.88 20.73
N LEU A 144 3.89 -1.69 19.70
CA LEU A 144 4.77 -1.30 18.61
C LEU A 144 4.18 -0.11 17.83
N MET A 145 2.91 -0.19 17.43
CA MET A 145 2.21 0.89 16.71
C MET A 145 2.27 2.20 17.50
N ASN A 146 1.95 2.15 18.81
CA ASN A 146 1.88 3.33 19.66
C ASN A 146 3.27 3.92 20.00
N SER A 147 4.35 3.17 19.84
CA SER A 147 5.71 3.66 20.04
C SER A 147 6.22 4.49 18.85
N ILE A 148 5.50 4.52 17.73
CA ILE A 148 5.86 5.26 16.52
C ILE A 148 5.05 6.56 16.46
N PRO A 149 5.66 7.72 16.17
CA PRO A 149 4.93 8.99 15.98
C PRO A 149 3.85 8.87 14.91
N GLU A 150 2.73 9.59 15.10
CA GLU A 150 1.54 9.50 14.24
C GLU A 150 1.83 9.77 12.77
N GLU A 151 2.68 10.75 12.50
CA GLU A 151 3.10 11.17 11.17
C GLU A 151 4.07 10.20 10.47
N ARG A 152 4.46 9.11 11.15
CA ARG A 152 5.40 8.11 10.65
C ARG A 152 4.82 6.71 10.56
N ARG A 153 3.52 6.56 10.80
CA ARG A 153 2.86 5.25 10.80
C ARG A 153 1.59 5.26 9.98
N ALA A 154 1.33 4.15 9.28
CA ALA A 154 0.11 3.93 8.53
C ALA A 154 -0.33 2.47 8.60
N ILE A 155 -1.64 2.24 8.44
CA ILE A 155 -2.20 0.92 8.13
C ILE A 155 -2.44 0.85 6.62
N VAL A 156 -2.11 -0.28 6.00
CA VAL A 156 -2.29 -0.55 4.57
C VAL A 156 -2.92 -1.93 4.41
N THR A 157 -4.21 -1.98 4.16
CA THR A 157 -4.98 -3.23 4.13
C THR A 157 -5.65 -3.49 2.77
N SER A 158 -5.87 -4.77 2.45
CA SER A 158 -6.61 -5.21 1.26
C SER A 158 -8.13 -5.26 1.47
N CYS A 159 -8.63 -4.92 2.66
CA CYS A 159 -10.07 -4.92 2.92
C CYS A 159 -10.72 -3.55 2.66
N PRO A 160 -12.07 -3.52 2.45
CA PRO A 160 -12.83 -2.26 2.36
C PRO A 160 -12.77 -1.43 3.65
N SER A 161 -12.88 -0.11 3.50
CA SER A 161 -12.74 0.84 4.61
C SER A 161 -13.76 0.62 5.75
N VAL A 162 -14.98 0.20 5.41
CA VAL A 162 -16.01 -0.13 6.41
C VAL A 162 -15.58 -1.36 7.22
N LEU A 163 -15.11 -2.40 6.55
CA LEU A 163 -14.66 -3.63 7.19
C LEU A 163 -13.40 -3.40 8.03
N CYS A 164 -12.44 -2.61 7.54
CA CYS A 164 -11.27 -2.19 8.29
C CYS A 164 -11.65 -1.56 9.64
N ARG A 165 -12.53 -0.55 9.61
CA ARG A 165 -13.02 0.10 10.84
C ARG A 165 -13.75 -0.85 11.79
N THR A 166 -14.59 -1.73 11.24
CA THR A 166 -15.35 -2.70 12.03
C THR A 166 -14.44 -3.69 12.75
N ARG A 167 -13.45 -4.26 12.06
CA ARG A 167 -12.48 -5.20 12.64
C ARG A 167 -11.60 -4.54 13.70
N LEU A 168 -11.04 -3.36 13.41
CA LEU A 168 -10.23 -2.62 14.39
C LEU A 168 -11.03 -2.25 15.64
N ALA A 169 -12.27 -1.79 15.46
CA ALA A 169 -13.15 -1.47 16.59
C ALA A 169 -13.50 -2.72 17.42
N SER A 170 -13.79 -3.86 16.77
CA SER A 170 -14.07 -5.13 17.45
C SER A 170 -12.86 -5.64 18.24
N ALA A 171 -11.65 -5.50 17.67
CA ALA A 171 -10.42 -5.83 18.38
C ALA A 171 -10.06 -4.84 19.51
N GLY A 172 -10.72 -3.69 19.60
CA GLY A 172 -10.34 -2.60 20.50
C GLY A 172 -9.03 -1.91 20.11
N PHE A 173 -8.68 -1.96 18.82
CA PHE A 173 -7.45 -1.35 18.28
C PHE A 173 -7.72 0.05 17.77
N THR A 174 -6.91 1.02 18.20
CA THR A 174 -7.01 2.41 17.72
C THR A 174 -6.23 2.56 16.41
N ALA A 175 -6.94 2.88 15.33
CA ALA A 175 -6.31 3.15 14.04
C ALA A 175 -5.47 4.45 14.07
N PRO A 176 -4.34 4.50 13.34
CA PRO A 176 -3.64 5.75 13.09
C PRO A 176 -4.45 6.67 12.16
N ALA A 177 -4.04 7.94 12.04
CA ALA A 177 -4.69 8.91 11.14
C ALA A 177 -4.58 8.48 9.67
N THR A 178 -3.48 7.82 9.29
CA THR A 178 -3.26 7.34 7.93
C THR A 178 -3.64 5.87 7.81
N VAL A 179 -4.70 5.61 7.05
CA VAL A 179 -5.16 4.27 6.69
C VAL A 179 -5.37 4.24 5.18
N VAL A 180 -4.81 3.24 4.51
CA VAL A 180 -5.01 2.94 3.08
C VAL A 180 -5.77 1.63 2.96
N THR A 181 -6.84 1.65 2.20
CA THR A 181 -7.76 0.51 1.98
C THR A 181 -7.87 0.18 0.49
N VAL A 182 -8.60 -0.86 0.14
CA VAL A 182 -8.75 -1.29 -1.27
C VAL A 182 -9.40 -0.21 -2.16
N GLU A 183 -10.17 0.71 -1.59
CA GLU A 183 -10.80 1.81 -2.34
C GLU A 183 -9.83 2.94 -2.71
N ASP A 184 -8.68 3.01 -2.07
CA ASP A 184 -7.73 4.11 -2.23
C ASP A 184 -6.79 3.93 -3.42
N THR A 185 -6.71 2.72 -4.00
CA THR A 185 -5.79 2.40 -5.10
C THR A 185 -6.45 1.57 -6.19
N VAL A 186 -5.95 1.70 -7.42
CA VAL A 186 -6.48 0.95 -8.57
C VAL A 186 -6.02 -0.51 -8.53
N LYS A 187 -4.78 -0.74 -8.07
CA LYS A 187 -4.21 -2.09 -7.95
C LYS A 187 -3.91 -2.38 -6.47
N GLY A 188 -4.39 -3.53 -6.00
CA GLY A 188 -4.07 -4.05 -4.67
C GLY A 188 -2.75 -4.82 -4.63
N LYS A 189 -2.37 -5.29 -3.44
CA LYS A 189 -1.25 -6.23 -3.24
C LYS A 189 -1.42 -7.43 -4.18
N PRO A 190 -0.38 -7.90 -4.90
CA PRO A 190 1.05 -7.61 -4.74
C PRO A 190 1.57 -6.39 -5.53
N ALA A 191 0.72 -5.56 -6.15
CA ALA A 191 1.16 -4.30 -6.75
C ALA A 191 1.64 -3.31 -5.66
N PRO A 192 2.60 -2.42 -5.97
CA PRO A 192 3.16 -1.49 -4.99
C PRO A 192 2.22 -0.35 -4.59
N ASP A 193 1.15 -0.14 -5.35
CA ASP A 193 0.26 1.02 -5.27
C ASP A 193 -0.20 1.33 -3.83
N PRO A 194 -0.64 0.36 -2.99
CA PRO A 194 -1.11 0.67 -1.64
C PRO A 194 -0.02 1.23 -0.72
N PHE A 195 1.20 0.71 -0.80
CA PHE A 195 2.32 1.19 0.03
C PHE A 195 2.88 2.51 -0.48
N LEU A 196 2.89 2.74 -1.81
CA LEU A 196 3.22 4.03 -2.40
C LEU A 196 2.22 5.10 -1.97
N GLU A 197 0.92 4.81 -1.99
CA GLU A 197 -0.14 5.71 -1.52
C GLU A 197 0.05 6.06 -0.03
N ALA A 198 0.34 5.08 0.81
CA ALA A 198 0.61 5.31 2.23
C ALA A 198 1.82 6.22 2.45
N ALA A 199 2.91 6.00 1.74
CA ALA A 199 4.10 6.85 1.80
C ALA A 199 3.78 8.29 1.36
N VAL A 200 3.00 8.46 0.28
CA VAL A 200 2.53 9.79 -0.19
C VAL A 200 1.70 10.49 0.87
N ARG A 201 0.74 9.81 1.52
CA ARG A 201 -0.09 10.40 2.58
C ARG A 201 0.71 10.81 3.80
N LEU A 202 1.79 10.10 4.11
CA LEU A 202 2.73 10.47 5.17
C LEU A 202 3.74 11.56 4.74
N GLY A 203 3.80 11.91 3.44
CA GLY A 203 4.79 12.85 2.91
C GLY A 203 6.20 12.29 2.88
N LEU A 204 6.36 10.96 2.75
CA LEU A 204 7.62 10.24 2.83
C LEU A 204 7.99 9.57 1.49
N ASP A 205 9.27 9.29 1.31
CA ASP A 205 9.75 8.41 0.24
C ASP A 205 9.59 6.94 0.68
N ALA A 206 8.90 6.14 -0.13
CA ALA A 206 8.68 4.71 0.13
C ALA A 206 9.99 3.95 0.39
N ARG A 207 11.10 4.34 -0.28
CA ARG A 207 12.44 3.76 -0.08
C ARG A 207 13.02 4.01 1.32
N GLN A 208 12.46 4.94 2.05
CA GLN A 208 12.82 5.26 3.44
C GLN A 208 11.80 4.70 4.44
N CYS A 209 10.81 3.97 3.94
CA CYS A 209 9.81 3.28 4.75
C CYS A 209 10.15 1.79 4.91
N ILE A 210 9.52 1.19 5.90
CA ILE A 210 9.52 -0.25 6.13
C ILE A 210 8.09 -0.76 6.20
N VAL A 211 7.85 -1.90 5.56
CA VAL A 211 6.56 -2.61 5.56
C VAL A 211 6.63 -3.75 6.57
N ILE A 212 5.58 -3.93 7.36
CA ILE A 212 5.39 -5.07 8.26
C ILE A 212 4.16 -5.84 7.79
N GLU A 213 4.33 -7.14 7.53
CA GLU A 213 3.36 -7.96 6.80
C GLU A 213 3.47 -9.45 7.17
N ASP A 214 2.38 -10.19 7.05
CA ASP A 214 2.32 -11.62 7.35
C ASP A 214 2.11 -12.50 6.10
N ALA A 215 1.91 -11.89 4.92
CA ALA A 215 1.59 -12.59 3.69
C ALA A 215 2.56 -12.29 2.53
N PRO A 216 2.87 -13.31 1.69
CA PRO A 216 3.78 -13.14 0.54
C PRO A 216 3.37 -12.03 -0.43
N ALA A 217 2.07 -11.84 -0.66
CA ALA A 217 1.57 -10.81 -1.58
C ALA A 217 1.87 -9.39 -1.07
N GLY A 218 1.73 -9.14 0.23
CA GLY A 218 2.04 -7.86 0.82
C GLY A 218 3.54 -7.59 0.91
N LEU A 219 4.35 -8.60 1.24
CA LEU A 219 5.81 -8.48 1.20
C LEU A 219 6.31 -8.15 -0.21
N ALA A 220 5.74 -8.81 -1.24
CA ALA A 220 6.05 -8.51 -2.63
C ALA A 220 5.66 -7.06 -3.01
N ALA A 221 4.50 -6.58 -2.55
CA ALA A 221 4.05 -5.20 -2.76
C ALA A 221 4.98 -4.18 -2.09
N GLY A 222 5.41 -4.45 -0.84
CA GLY A 222 6.35 -3.62 -0.11
C GLY A 222 7.70 -3.49 -0.83
N ARG A 223 8.26 -4.61 -1.28
CA ARG A 223 9.48 -4.60 -2.09
C ARG A 223 9.33 -3.89 -3.41
N ALA A 224 8.21 -4.14 -4.11
CA ALA A 224 7.93 -3.45 -5.38
C ALA A 224 7.78 -1.92 -5.19
N ALA A 225 7.37 -1.46 -4.02
CA ALA A 225 7.35 -0.06 -3.64
C ALA A 225 8.75 0.49 -3.26
N GLY A 226 9.75 -0.37 -3.15
CA GLY A 226 11.12 -0.02 -2.72
C GLY A 226 11.30 0.06 -1.21
N CYS A 227 10.31 -0.39 -0.43
CA CYS A 227 10.40 -0.45 1.03
C CYS A 227 11.28 -1.63 1.49
N ALA A 228 11.91 -1.49 2.66
CA ALA A 228 12.37 -2.64 3.41
C ALA A 228 11.17 -3.41 3.98
N THR A 229 11.36 -4.69 4.35
CA THR A 229 10.26 -5.57 4.76
C THR A 229 10.56 -6.36 6.03
N ILE A 230 9.58 -6.45 6.93
CA ILE A 230 9.55 -7.39 8.03
C ILE A 230 8.38 -8.34 7.82
N GLY A 231 8.66 -9.64 7.75
CA GLY A 231 7.65 -10.69 7.76
C GLY A 231 7.30 -11.11 9.19
N VAL A 232 6.01 -11.21 9.50
CA VAL A 232 5.51 -11.73 10.79
C VAL A 232 4.90 -13.09 10.56
N VAL A 233 5.38 -14.10 11.26
CA VAL A 233 4.81 -15.46 11.19
C VAL A 233 3.41 -15.45 11.79
N GLY A 234 2.44 -15.90 11.02
CA GLY A 234 1.02 -15.90 11.42
C GLY A 234 0.21 -16.74 10.45
N THR A 235 -0.39 -16.11 9.45
CA THR A 235 -1.15 -16.78 8.39
C THR A 235 -0.25 -17.65 7.47
N HIS A 236 1.04 -17.31 7.40
CA HIS A 236 2.05 -18.05 6.64
C HIS A 236 3.23 -18.43 7.52
N SER A 237 3.91 -19.53 7.16
CA SER A 237 5.12 -20.00 7.82
C SER A 237 6.36 -19.19 7.40
N ALA A 238 7.40 -19.20 8.23
CA ALA A 238 8.59 -18.38 8.01
C ALA A 238 9.29 -18.63 6.65
N ASP A 239 9.25 -19.86 6.15
CA ASP A 239 9.83 -20.25 4.86
C ASP A 239 9.04 -19.74 3.65
N GLN A 240 7.80 -19.31 3.85
CA GLN A 240 6.96 -18.66 2.83
C GLN A 240 7.12 -17.15 2.81
N LEU A 241 7.70 -16.56 3.85
CA LEU A 241 7.84 -15.10 4.01
C LEU A 241 9.21 -14.65 3.48
N ASP A 242 9.24 -14.23 2.22
CA ASP A 242 10.42 -13.61 1.62
C ASP A 242 10.50 -12.13 2.08
N ALA A 243 11.18 -11.87 3.20
CA ALA A 243 11.35 -10.56 3.82
C ALA A 243 12.81 -10.32 4.24
N ASP A 244 13.19 -9.04 4.42
CA ASP A 244 14.54 -8.68 4.87
C ASP A 244 14.81 -9.13 6.33
N LEU A 245 13.74 -9.23 7.12
CA LEU A 245 13.73 -9.80 8.46
C LEU A 245 12.42 -10.56 8.67
N VAL A 246 12.49 -11.76 9.25
CA VAL A 246 11.29 -12.53 9.68
C VAL A 246 11.28 -12.65 11.19
N VAL A 247 10.15 -12.33 11.82
CA VAL A 247 9.92 -12.46 13.26
C VAL A 247 8.70 -13.34 13.54
N THR A 248 8.69 -14.01 14.68
CA THR A 248 7.55 -14.87 15.08
C THR A 248 6.43 -14.09 15.75
N SER A 249 6.68 -12.84 16.15
CA SER A 249 5.71 -11.94 16.79
C SER A 249 6.23 -10.52 16.78
N LEU A 250 5.33 -9.53 16.73
CA LEU A 250 5.69 -8.13 16.94
C LEU A 250 6.20 -7.86 18.36
N ASP A 251 5.88 -8.73 19.31
CA ASP A 251 6.48 -8.71 20.67
C ASP A 251 8.01 -8.88 20.68
N ASN A 252 8.59 -9.42 19.60
CA ASN A 252 10.04 -9.56 19.49
C ASN A 252 10.73 -8.20 19.18
N LEU A 253 9.96 -7.20 18.78
CA LEU A 253 10.46 -5.91 18.32
C LEU A 253 10.22 -4.81 19.34
N ARG A 254 11.10 -3.84 19.38
CA ARG A 254 10.89 -2.52 19.98
C ARG A 254 11.44 -1.44 19.06
N ILE A 255 10.94 -0.23 19.25
CA ILE A 255 11.36 0.97 18.53
C ILE A 255 12.29 1.81 19.40
N GLU A 256 13.36 2.31 18.79
CA GLU A 256 14.13 3.43 19.29
C GLU A 256 13.88 4.64 18.40
N LEU A 257 13.47 5.76 19.01
CA LEU A 257 13.19 7.00 18.27
C LEU A 257 14.50 7.75 18.00
N HIS A 258 14.62 8.26 16.78
CA HIS A 258 15.71 9.12 16.33
C HIS A 258 15.15 10.40 15.70
N ASP A 259 15.94 11.47 15.59
CA ASP A 259 15.51 12.77 15.05
C ASP A 259 14.88 12.65 13.65
N HIS A 260 15.35 11.70 12.84
CA HIS A 260 14.93 11.52 11.45
C HIS A 260 14.11 10.25 11.20
N GLY A 261 13.72 9.50 12.23
CA GLY A 261 12.98 8.27 12.02
C GLY A 261 12.95 7.34 13.23
N VAL A 262 12.74 6.07 12.93
CA VAL A 262 12.63 4.98 13.90
C VAL A 262 13.67 3.89 13.56
N VAL A 263 14.16 3.23 14.59
CA VAL A 263 15.07 2.09 14.47
C VAL A 263 14.44 0.88 15.15
N PHE A 264 14.43 -0.24 14.43
CA PHE A 264 13.98 -1.52 14.98
C PHE A 264 15.13 -2.22 15.70
N VAL A 265 14.85 -2.71 16.89
CA VAL A 265 15.74 -3.56 17.67
C VAL A 265 14.98 -4.76 18.22
N LEU A 266 15.66 -5.89 18.36
CA LEU A 266 15.08 -7.07 18.99
C LEU A 266 14.97 -6.88 20.52
N LYS A 267 13.83 -7.22 21.10
CA LYS A 267 13.72 -7.36 22.55
C LYS A 267 14.62 -8.52 23.02
N LYS A 268 15.38 -8.31 24.07
CA LYS A 268 16.12 -9.41 24.68
C LYS A 268 15.12 -10.43 25.24
N PRO A 269 15.37 -11.73 25.05
CA PRO A 269 14.55 -12.74 25.73
C PRO A 269 14.55 -12.48 27.24
N PRO A 270 13.43 -12.74 27.93
CA PRO A 270 13.40 -12.64 29.40
C PRO A 270 14.48 -13.56 29.97
N SER A 271 15.28 -13.02 30.91
CA SER A 271 16.37 -13.72 31.61
C SER A 271 15.85 -14.80 32.53
#